data_9b785917b0b6091b43be4a48742bede1
#
_entry.id   9b785917b0b6091b43be4a48742bede1
#
_cell.length_a   1.000
_cell.length_b   1.000
_cell.length_c   1.000
_cell.angle_alpha   90.00
_cell.angle_beta   90.00
_cell.angle_gamma   90.00
#
_symmetry.space_group_name_H-M   'P 1'
#
loop_
_entity.id
_entity.type
_entity.pdbx_description
1 polymer ?
#
loop_
_entity_poly.entity_id
_entity_poly.type
_entity_poly.pdbx_seq_one_letter_code
_entity_poly.pdbx_strand_id
1 'polypeptide(L)'
;MCLTPKDDDLNENKLSVPLSLYIHIPWCLKKCPYCDFNSHRMQEGVREERYVDALVRDFESQLSAIQNRSIGTIFFGGGTPSLFSADAIATILAAIRAKVQLDADVEITLEANPGASESSSFRGYREAGVNRLSIGVQSFDNAMLSTLGRVHGREEAFQSIEKARKAGFENVNLDLMFGLPNQTMASALADVTSAIDLAPTHISYYQFTIEPNTFFQKYPPRLPHEEAIWAIQRESQALLSKNGFVQYEVSAYARGQAMCRHNLNYWEFGDYMGIGAGSHGKLTEH
;
A
#
# COMPACT_ATOMS: atom_id res chain seq x y z
N MET A 1 -50.61 -31.60 -23.46
CA MET A 1 -49.39 -30.98 -23.99
C MET A 1 -48.75 -30.23 -22.87
N CYS A 2 -47.75 -30.83 -22.26
CA CYS A 2 -46.99 -30.24 -21.17
C CYS A 2 -45.80 -29.51 -21.82
N LEU A 3 -45.73 -28.18 -21.67
CA LEU A 3 -44.61 -27.39 -22.12
C LEU A 3 -43.52 -27.47 -21.05
N THR A 4 -42.42 -28.13 -21.35
CA THR A 4 -41.19 -28.10 -20.56
C THR A 4 -40.53 -26.71 -20.76
N PRO A 5 -40.08 -26.05 -19.66
CA PRO A 5 -39.26 -24.85 -19.79
C PRO A 5 -37.92 -25.24 -20.43
N LYS A 6 -37.45 -24.41 -21.36
CA LYS A 6 -36.10 -24.53 -21.91
C LYS A 6 -35.08 -24.14 -20.84
N ASP A 7 -34.12 -25.01 -20.61
CA ASP A 7 -32.98 -24.83 -19.66
C ASP A 7 -31.91 -23.82 -20.08
N ASP A 8 -32.22 -22.84 -20.94
CA ASP A 8 -31.23 -21.94 -21.54
C ASP A 8 -31.02 -20.60 -20.78
N ASP A 9 -31.76 -20.33 -19.68
CA ASP A 9 -31.71 -19.02 -19.01
C ASP A 9 -30.99 -19.02 -17.65
N LEU A 10 -30.22 -20.04 -17.30
CA LEU A 10 -29.54 -20.12 -15.98
C LEU A 10 -28.05 -19.82 -15.98
N ASN A 11 -27.47 -19.28 -17.06
CA ASN A 11 -26.01 -19.17 -17.16
C ASN A 11 -25.41 -17.74 -17.28
N GLU A 12 -26.15 -16.68 -16.97
CA GLU A 12 -25.63 -15.29 -17.15
C GLU A 12 -25.43 -14.47 -15.87
N ASN A 13 -25.47 -15.06 -14.67
CA ASN A 13 -25.16 -14.31 -13.44
C ASN A 13 -24.20 -15.05 -12.51
N LYS A 14 -23.10 -15.58 -13.05
CA LYS A 14 -21.93 -15.81 -12.19
C LYS A 14 -21.36 -14.44 -11.86
N LEU A 15 -21.67 -13.92 -10.66
CA LEU A 15 -20.95 -12.80 -10.07
C LEU A 15 -19.46 -13.14 -10.13
N SER A 16 -18.74 -12.56 -11.07
CA SER A 16 -17.31 -12.78 -11.17
C SER A 16 -16.66 -12.15 -9.95
N VAL A 17 -16.02 -12.96 -9.12
CA VAL A 17 -15.28 -12.48 -7.96
C VAL A 17 -14.23 -11.46 -8.45
N PRO A 18 -14.16 -10.21 -7.90
CA PRO A 18 -13.17 -9.25 -8.32
C PRO A 18 -11.75 -9.80 -8.22
N LEU A 19 -10.87 -9.41 -9.16
CA LEU A 19 -9.47 -9.87 -9.17
C LEU A 19 -8.52 -8.68 -9.01
N SER A 20 -7.61 -8.82 -8.07
CA SER A 20 -6.51 -7.89 -7.81
C SER A 20 -5.15 -8.52 -8.14
N LEU A 21 -4.14 -7.69 -8.42
CA LEU A 21 -2.75 -8.11 -8.57
C LEU A 21 -1.88 -7.41 -7.53
N TYR A 22 -1.17 -8.19 -6.71
CA TYR A 22 -0.15 -7.71 -5.80
C TYR A 22 1.24 -8.01 -6.34
N ILE A 23 2.11 -7.02 -6.38
CA ILE A 23 3.48 -7.13 -6.89
C ILE A 23 4.45 -6.84 -5.75
N HIS A 24 5.22 -7.83 -5.34
CA HIS A 24 6.14 -7.72 -4.23
C HIS A 24 7.53 -7.28 -4.70
N ILE A 25 8.02 -6.16 -4.15
CA ILE A 25 9.39 -5.68 -4.35
C ILE A 25 10.09 -5.67 -2.99
N PRO A 26 10.99 -6.64 -2.70
CA PRO A 26 11.44 -6.92 -1.35
C PRO A 26 12.58 -6.03 -0.83
N TRP A 27 13.02 -5.01 -1.55
CA TRP A 27 14.18 -4.22 -1.14
C TRP A 27 13.82 -2.92 -0.43
N CYS A 28 14.65 -2.58 0.57
CA CYS A 28 14.65 -1.32 1.29
C CYS A 28 16.09 -0.75 1.32
N LEU A 29 16.24 0.57 1.41
CA LEU A 29 17.56 1.18 1.69
C LEU A 29 18.08 0.72 3.06
N LYS A 30 17.18 0.66 4.04
CA LYS A 30 17.45 0.19 5.41
C LYS A 30 16.23 -0.53 5.94
N LYS A 31 16.42 -1.73 6.52
CA LYS A 31 15.32 -2.44 7.20
C LYS A 31 15.07 -1.81 8.57
N CYS A 32 13.82 -1.42 8.80
CA CYS A 32 13.40 -0.83 10.07
C CYS A 32 13.40 -1.88 11.20
N PRO A 33 13.72 -1.51 12.45
CA PRO A 33 13.85 -2.45 13.57
C PRO A 33 12.54 -3.11 13.99
N TYR A 34 11.40 -2.58 13.56
CA TYR A 34 10.07 -3.11 13.85
C TYR A 34 9.46 -3.93 12.69
N CYS A 35 10.05 -3.86 11.48
CA CYS A 35 9.43 -4.40 10.28
C CYS A 35 9.59 -5.92 10.18
N ASP A 36 8.47 -6.63 10.14
CA ASP A 36 8.35 -8.08 9.95
C ASP A 36 8.13 -8.48 8.48
N PHE A 37 7.90 -7.52 7.59
CA PHE A 37 7.66 -7.81 6.18
C PHE A 37 8.83 -8.57 5.55
N ASN A 38 8.52 -9.35 4.51
CA ASN A 38 9.55 -9.99 3.69
C ASN A 38 10.33 -8.92 2.90
N SER A 39 11.14 -8.17 3.63
CA SER A 39 11.94 -7.07 3.09
C SER A 39 13.40 -7.22 3.49
N HIS A 40 14.28 -6.83 2.58
CA HIS A 40 15.72 -6.99 2.71
C HIS A 40 16.43 -5.68 2.37
N ARG A 41 17.53 -5.42 3.06
CA ARG A 41 18.37 -4.28 2.67
C ARG A 41 18.90 -4.52 1.24
N MET A 42 18.75 -3.53 0.38
CA MET A 42 19.32 -3.55 -0.96
C MET A 42 20.85 -3.67 -0.86
N GLN A 43 21.40 -4.66 -1.53
CA GLN A 43 22.84 -4.90 -1.60
C GLN A 43 23.39 -4.35 -2.92
N GLU A 44 24.69 -4.06 -2.96
CA GLU A 44 25.38 -3.77 -4.21
C GLU A 44 25.26 -4.97 -5.17
N GLY A 45 24.92 -4.69 -6.44
CA GLY A 45 24.76 -5.72 -7.46
C GLY A 45 23.35 -6.28 -7.64
N VAL A 46 22.35 -5.79 -6.89
CA VAL A 46 20.94 -6.05 -7.24
C VAL A 46 20.68 -5.43 -8.61
N ARG A 47 20.34 -6.29 -9.58
CA ARG A 47 20.01 -5.86 -10.94
C ARG A 47 18.51 -5.77 -11.07
N GLU A 48 18.01 -4.56 -11.17
CA GLU A 48 16.58 -4.26 -11.34
C GLU A 48 15.99 -5.03 -12.51
N GLU A 49 16.64 -4.99 -13.66
CA GLU A 49 16.20 -5.67 -14.90
C GLU A 49 15.97 -7.17 -14.69
N ARG A 50 16.89 -7.85 -13.98
CA ARG A 50 16.74 -9.28 -13.70
C ARG A 50 15.51 -9.58 -12.83
N TYR A 51 15.19 -8.69 -11.91
CA TYR A 51 14.01 -8.89 -11.07
C TYR A 51 12.73 -8.59 -11.84
N VAL A 52 12.73 -7.57 -12.68
CA VAL A 52 11.63 -7.27 -13.61
C VAL A 52 11.34 -8.49 -14.50
N ASP A 53 12.38 -9.07 -15.10
CA ASP A 53 12.25 -10.30 -15.91
C ASP A 53 11.70 -11.47 -15.10
N ALA A 54 12.11 -11.60 -13.84
CA ALA A 54 11.59 -12.65 -12.96
C ALA A 54 10.13 -12.43 -12.62
N LEU A 55 9.71 -11.19 -12.30
CA LEU A 55 8.32 -10.82 -12.06
C LEU A 55 7.43 -11.11 -13.27
N VAL A 56 7.89 -10.78 -14.47
CA VAL A 56 7.14 -11.04 -15.71
C VAL A 56 6.96 -12.54 -15.93
N ARG A 57 8.00 -13.34 -15.74
CA ARG A 57 7.89 -14.82 -15.84
C ARG A 57 6.98 -15.41 -14.76
N ASP A 58 7.04 -14.89 -13.52
CA ASP A 58 6.17 -15.32 -12.43
C ASP A 58 4.70 -15.02 -12.78
N PHE A 59 4.41 -13.81 -13.26
CA PHE A 59 3.10 -13.43 -13.75
C PHE A 59 2.62 -14.36 -14.88
N GLU A 60 3.45 -14.61 -15.89
CA GLU A 60 3.11 -15.48 -17.03
C GLU A 60 2.80 -16.91 -16.60
N SER A 61 3.50 -17.42 -15.60
CA SER A 61 3.27 -18.78 -15.07
C SER A 61 1.92 -18.97 -14.42
N GLN A 62 1.28 -17.89 -13.96
CA GLN A 62 0.01 -17.90 -13.23
C GLN A 62 -1.19 -17.51 -14.11
N LEU A 63 -0.99 -17.14 -15.40
CA LEU A 63 -2.07 -16.64 -16.28
C LEU A 63 -3.22 -17.62 -16.44
N SER A 64 -2.94 -18.93 -16.50
CA SER A 64 -4.00 -19.93 -16.62
C SER A 64 -4.95 -19.98 -15.44
N ALA A 65 -4.50 -19.58 -14.26
CA ALA A 65 -5.31 -19.59 -13.03
C ALA A 65 -6.35 -18.46 -12.97
N ILE A 66 -6.16 -17.39 -13.71
CA ILE A 66 -7.07 -16.22 -13.69
C ILE A 66 -8.21 -16.31 -14.72
N GLN A 67 -8.23 -17.34 -15.57
CA GLN A 67 -9.37 -17.69 -16.44
C GLN A 67 -9.88 -16.51 -17.30
N ASN A 68 -8.99 -15.71 -17.89
CA ASN A 68 -9.32 -14.53 -18.69
C ASN A 68 -10.07 -13.40 -17.96
N ARG A 69 -10.06 -13.38 -16.63
CA ARG A 69 -10.67 -12.30 -15.83
C ARG A 69 -9.86 -11.01 -15.99
N SER A 70 -10.56 -9.86 -15.95
CA SER A 70 -9.89 -8.56 -15.88
C SER A 70 -9.34 -8.28 -14.47
N ILE A 71 -8.30 -7.44 -14.39
CA ILE A 71 -7.70 -7.00 -13.13
C ILE A 71 -8.23 -5.60 -12.79
N GLY A 72 -8.89 -5.49 -11.63
CA GLY A 72 -9.46 -4.23 -11.12
C GLY A 72 -8.49 -3.36 -10.34
N THR A 73 -7.47 -3.97 -9.71
CA THR A 73 -6.44 -3.22 -8.98
C THR A 73 -5.06 -3.86 -9.11
N ILE A 74 -4.02 -3.04 -9.13
CA ILE A 74 -2.60 -3.45 -9.05
C ILE A 74 -1.95 -2.71 -7.88
N PHE A 75 -1.24 -3.43 -7.03
CA PHE A 75 -0.57 -2.85 -5.87
C PHE A 75 0.90 -3.27 -5.83
N PHE A 76 1.80 -2.31 -5.96
CA PHE A 76 3.22 -2.50 -5.76
C PHE A 76 3.56 -2.27 -4.28
N GLY A 77 3.94 -3.32 -3.58
CA GLY A 77 4.22 -3.29 -2.15
C GLY A 77 5.42 -4.13 -1.73
N GLY A 78 5.63 -4.24 -0.42
CA GLY A 78 6.61 -5.13 0.18
C GLY A 78 7.71 -4.45 0.98
N GLY A 79 8.86 -4.19 0.37
CA GLY A 79 9.94 -3.40 0.96
C GLY A 79 9.74 -1.92 0.70
N THR A 80 10.27 -1.46 -0.42
CA THR A 80 10.15 -0.07 -0.89
C THR A 80 10.10 -0.08 -2.42
N PRO A 81 8.92 -0.25 -3.02
CA PRO A 81 8.76 -0.31 -4.47
C PRO A 81 9.30 0.92 -5.21
N SER A 82 9.25 2.09 -4.57
CA SER A 82 9.78 3.34 -5.13
C SER A 82 11.31 3.41 -5.25
N LEU A 83 12.03 2.36 -4.86
CA LEU A 83 13.44 2.22 -5.18
C LEU A 83 13.68 1.77 -6.62
N PHE A 84 12.66 1.20 -7.27
CA PHE A 84 12.72 0.80 -8.66
C PHE A 84 12.51 2.01 -9.57
N SER A 85 13.20 2.04 -10.70
CA SER A 85 13.07 3.11 -11.68
C SER A 85 11.65 3.17 -12.27
N ALA A 86 11.28 4.34 -12.78
CA ALA A 86 10.03 4.51 -13.49
C ALA A 86 9.95 3.61 -14.75
N ASP A 87 11.08 3.38 -15.41
CA ASP A 87 11.18 2.50 -16.57
C ASP A 87 10.92 1.03 -16.20
N ALA A 88 11.41 0.58 -15.04
CA ALA A 88 11.10 -0.75 -14.52
C ALA A 88 9.61 -0.93 -14.23
N ILE A 89 8.98 0.04 -13.56
CA ILE A 89 7.53 0.03 -13.29
C ILE A 89 6.75 0.04 -14.61
N ALA A 90 7.15 0.87 -15.57
CA ALA A 90 6.54 0.92 -16.90
C ALA A 90 6.65 -0.42 -17.64
N THR A 91 7.81 -1.07 -17.59
CA THR A 91 8.06 -2.38 -18.21
C THR A 91 7.17 -3.46 -17.61
N ILE A 92 7.05 -3.52 -16.28
CA ILE A 92 6.15 -4.46 -15.58
C ILE A 92 4.70 -4.22 -16.02
N LEU A 93 4.22 -2.97 -15.96
CA LEU A 93 2.85 -2.64 -16.34
C LEU A 93 2.56 -2.90 -17.82
N ALA A 94 3.52 -2.67 -18.71
CA ALA A 94 3.40 -2.99 -20.15
C ALA A 94 3.28 -4.49 -20.38
N ALA A 95 4.10 -5.31 -19.69
CA ALA A 95 4.03 -6.77 -19.77
C ALA A 95 2.68 -7.32 -19.28
N ILE A 96 2.14 -6.76 -18.19
CA ILE A 96 0.82 -7.13 -17.66
C ILE A 96 -0.29 -6.77 -18.67
N ARG A 97 -0.30 -5.53 -19.18
CA ARG A 97 -1.30 -5.07 -20.17
C ARG A 97 -1.28 -5.86 -21.47
N ALA A 98 -0.13 -6.39 -21.85
CA ALA A 98 0.00 -7.21 -23.05
C ALA A 98 -0.63 -8.61 -22.92
N LYS A 99 -0.91 -9.08 -21.70
CA LYS A 99 -1.36 -10.45 -21.41
C LYS A 99 -2.78 -10.52 -20.83
N VAL A 100 -3.23 -9.50 -20.13
CA VAL A 100 -4.53 -9.46 -19.47
C VAL A 100 -5.24 -8.13 -19.68
N GLN A 101 -6.56 -8.18 -19.64
CA GLN A 101 -7.38 -6.97 -19.63
C GLN A 101 -7.32 -6.33 -18.24
N LEU A 102 -7.13 -5.01 -18.21
CA LEU A 102 -7.32 -4.21 -17.01
C LEU A 102 -8.69 -3.51 -17.10
N ASP A 103 -9.33 -3.32 -15.96
CA ASP A 103 -10.54 -2.52 -15.90
C ASP A 103 -10.27 -1.08 -16.38
N ALA A 104 -11.27 -0.43 -16.96
CA ALA A 104 -11.13 0.92 -17.53
C ALA A 104 -10.69 1.95 -16.47
N ASP A 105 -11.09 1.74 -15.21
CA ASP A 105 -10.76 2.55 -14.04
C ASP A 105 -9.80 1.87 -13.06
N VAL A 106 -8.93 0.97 -13.56
CA VAL A 106 -7.99 0.21 -12.72
C VAL A 106 -7.23 1.11 -11.74
N GLU A 107 -7.24 0.74 -10.45
CA GLU A 107 -6.42 1.40 -9.44
C GLU A 107 -5.02 0.80 -9.45
N ILE A 108 -4.00 1.62 -9.66
CA ILE A 108 -2.59 1.19 -9.65
C ILE A 108 -1.88 1.96 -8.54
N THR A 109 -1.64 1.29 -7.42
CA THR A 109 -0.97 1.85 -6.24
C THR A 109 0.52 1.50 -6.24
N LEU A 110 1.35 2.45 -5.82
CA LEU A 110 2.77 2.23 -5.55
C LEU A 110 3.13 2.77 -4.17
N GLU A 111 3.74 1.91 -3.33
CA GLU A 111 4.30 2.31 -2.04
C GLU A 111 5.62 3.06 -2.22
N ALA A 112 5.77 4.15 -1.46
CA ALA A 112 6.95 4.99 -1.46
C ALA A 112 7.33 5.43 -0.05
N ASN A 113 8.62 5.67 0.18
CA ASN A 113 9.09 6.39 1.36
C ASN A 113 9.31 7.87 1.04
N PRO A 114 9.23 8.76 2.04
CA PRO A 114 9.51 10.18 1.87
C PRO A 114 11.01 10.47 1.68
N GLY A 115 11.66 9.85 0.70
CA GLY A 115 13.07 10.09 0.38
C GLY A 115 13.24 11.08 -0.78
N ALA A 116 14.32 11.84 -0.78
CA ALA A 116 14.59 12.82 -1.85
C ALA A 116 14.78 12.16 -3.22
N SER A 117 15.45 11.01 -3.26
CA SER A 117 15.68 10.23 -4.49
C SER A 117 14.40 9.57 -5.02
N GLU A 118 13.58 9.03 -4.12
CA GLU A 118 12.34 8.34 -4.47
C GLU A 118 11.30 9.32 -5.02
N SER A 119 11.10 10.44 -4.34
CA SER A 119 10.15 11.45 -4.77
C SER A 119 10.51 12.17 -6.09
N SER A 120 11.78 12.10 -6.54
CA SER A 120 12.16 12.60 -7.86
C SER A 120 11.58 11.79 -9.02
N SER A 121 11.24 10.53 -8.77
CA SER A 121 10.70 9.59 -9.77
C SER A 121 9.17 9.63 -9.89
N PHE A 122 8.45 10.37 -9.05
CA PHE A 122 6.97 10.34 -9.01
C PHE A 122 6.32 10.70 -10.36
N ARG A 123 6.88 11.66 -11.09
CA ARG A 123 6.40 12.00 -12.44
C ARG A 123 6.49 10.78 -13.37
N GLY A 124 7.62 10.08 -13.39
CA GLY A 124 7.80 8.89 -14.22
C GLY A 124 6.85 7.76 -13.82
N TYR A 125 6.58 7.54 -12.53
CA TYR A 125 5.56 6.55 -12.11
C TYR A 125 4.16 6.94 -12.59
N ARG A 126 3.81 8.24 -12.53
CA ARG A 126 2.53 8.74 -13.06
C ARG A 126 2.42 8.49 -14.56
N GLU A 127 3.48 8.76 -15.32
CA GLU A 127 3.56 8.53 -16.76
C GLU A 127 3.53 7.03 -17.10
N ALA A 128 4.10 6.15 -16.26
CA ALA A 128 4.00 4.69 -16.39
C ALA A 128 2.58 4.17 -16.17
N GLY A 129 1.72 4.96 -15.52
CA GLY A 129 0.31 4.63 -15.29
C GLY A 129 -0.06 4.37 -13.84
N VAL A 130 0.86 4.57 -12.88
CA VAL A 130 0.51 4.60 -11.45
C VAL A 130 -0.43 5.78 -11.20
N ASN A 131 -1.56 5.53 -10.52
CA ASN A 131 -2.57 6.57 -10.28
C ASN A 131 -2.87 6.80 -8.79
N ARG A 132 -2.27 6.01 -7.91
CA ARG A 132 -2.34 6.17 -6.45
C ARG A 132 -0.95 5.98 -5.83
N LEU A 133 -0.57 6.84 -4.88
CA LEU A 133 0.63 6.68 -4.05
C LEU A 133 0.26 6.37 -2.61
N SER A 134 1.01 5.45 -1.97
CA SER A 134 1.00 5.24 -0.52
C SER A 134 2.36 5.66 0.04
N ILE A 135 2.39 6.72 0.84
CA ILE A 135 3.64 7.32 1.33
C ILE A 135 3.82 6.98 2.81
N GLY A 136 4.84 6.18 3.10
CA GLY A 136 5.16 5.70 4.44
C GLY A 136 5.80 6.77 5.33
N VAL A 137 5.02 7.73 5.80
CA VAL A 137 5.46 8.83 6.69
C VAL A 137 5.76 8.34 8.09
N GLN A 138 4.86 7.55 8.67
CA GLN A 138 4.86 6.95 10.00
C GLN A 138 4.67 7.97 11.14
N SER A 139 5.37 9.09 11.15
CA SER A 139 5.25 10.21 12.09
C SER A 139 5.83 11.48 11.48
N PHE A 140 5.47 12.64 11.99
CA PHE A 140 6.09 13.92 11.68
C PHE A 140 7.03 14.41 12.80
N ASP A 141 7.25 13.57 13.82
CA ASP A 141 8.21 13.83 14.89
C ASP A 141 9.56 13.17 14.57
N ASN A 142 10.63 13.98 14.44
CA ASN A 142 11.95 13.49 14.09
C ASN A 142 12.53 12.51 15.14
N ALA A 143 12.20 12.68 16.43
CA ALA A 143 12.66 11.75 17.47
C ALA A 143 11.95 10.39 17.34
N MET A 144 10.66 10.38 17.02
CA MET A 144 9.91 9.14 16.74
C MET A 144 10.45 8.46 15.47
N LEU A 145 10.65 9.20 14.38
CA LEU A 145 11.22 8.67 13.14
C LEU A 145 12.61 8.05 13.37
N SER A 146 13.47 8.72 14.14
CA SER A 146 14.79 8.20 14.51
C SER A 146 14.67 6.89 15.31
N THR A 147 13.77 6.83 16.28
CA THR A 147 13.50 5.62 17.09
C THR A 147 13.01 4.47 16.21
N LEU A 148 12.13 4.76 15.23
CA LEU A 148 11.65 3.79 14.25
C LEU A 148 12.73 3.37 13.23
N GLY A 149 13.93 3.98 13.27
CA GLY A 149 15.01 3.71 12.34
C GLY A 149 14.75 4.20 10.92
N ARG A 150 13.82 5.14 10.76
CA ARG A 150 13.50 5.76 9.45
C ARG A 150 14.68 6.57 8.95
N VAL A 151 14.82 6.63 7.63
CA VAL A 151 15.91 7.36 6.95
C VAL A 151 15.53 8.77 6.55
N HIS A 152 14.24 9.12 6.64
CA HIS A 152 13.71 10.44 6.36
C HIS A 152 13.31 11.16 7.64
N GLY A 153 13.27 12.49 7.57
CA GLY A 153 12.75 13.35 8.62
C GLY A 153 11.43 14.03 8.23
N ARG A 154 10.94 14.88 9.14
CA ARG A 154 9.72 15.67 8.96
C ARG A 154 9.67 16.42 7.64
N GLU A 155 10.74 17.17 7.34
CA GLU A 155 10.82 18.04 6.18
C GLU A 155 10.72 17.25 4.87
N GLU A 156 11.38 16.09 4.80
CA GLU A 156 11.34 15.21 3.64
C GLU A 156 9.94 14.61 3.45
N ALA A 157 9.20 14.32 4.53
CA ALA A 157 7.81 13.89 4.46
C ALA A 157 6.92 14.98 3.81
N PHE A 158 7.03 16.24 4.25
CA PHE A 158 6.28 17.34 3.66
C PHE A 158 6.62 17.54 2.17
N GLN A 159 7.92 17.56 1.84
CA GLN A 159 8.39 17.73 0.46
C GLN A 159 7.93 16.58 -0.45
N SER A 160 7.88 15.35 0.05
CA SER A 160 7.44 14.19 -0.71
C SER A 160 5.99 14.34 -1.17
N ILE A 161 5.11 14.79 -0.27
CA ILE A 161 3.69 14.98 -0.58
C ILE A 161 3.50 16.13 -1.58
N GLU A 162 4.25 17.20 -1.43
CA GLU A 162 4.23 18.31 -2.39
C GLU A 162 4.69 17.86 -3.79
N LYS A 163 5.76 17.06 -3.86
CA LYS A 163 6.25 16.48 -5.12
C LYS A 163 5.26 15.52 -5.75
N ALA A 164 4.56 14.70 -4.95
CA ALA A 164 3.49 13.84 -5.46
C ALA A 164 2.39 14.65 -6.15
N ARG A 165 1.95 15.75 -5.55
CA ARG A 165 0.97 16.66 -6.17
C ARG A 165 1.50 17.32 -7.44
N LYS A 166 2.72 17.82 -7.42
CA LYS A 166 3.36 18.41 -8.61
C LYS A 166 3.51 17.40 -9.75
N ALA A 167 3.64 16.12 -9.42
CA ALA A 167 3.66 15.02 -10.38
C ALA A 167 2.27 14.64 -10.91
N GLY A 168 1.17 15.25 -10.40
CA GLY A 168 -0.20 15.02 -10.85
C GLY A 168 -0.91 13.85 -10.14
N PHE A 169 -0.44 13.45 -8.95
CA PHE A 169 -1.18 12.49 -8.14
C PHE A 169 -2.29 13.20 -7.35
N GLU A 170 -3.54 12.84 -7.64
CA GLU A 170 -4.72 13.29 -6.91
C GLU A 170 -5.08 12.33 -5.78
N ASN A 171 -4.79 11.03 -5.94
CA ASN A 171 -5.01 9.99 -4.94
C ASN A 171 -3.70 9.67 -4.19
N VAL A 172 -3.60 10.21 -2.97
CA VAL A 172 -2.41 10.03 -2.12
C VAL A 172 -2.84 9.56 -0.75
N ASN A 173 -2.27 8.45 -0.31
CA ASN A 173 -2.36 7.95 1.06
C ASN A 173 -1.12 8.34 1.86
N LEU A 174 -1.32 8.67 3.13
CA LEU A 174 -0.25 8.81 4.12
C LEU A 174 -0.39 7.70 5.16
N ASP A 175 0.68 6.92 5.34
CA ASP A 175 0.74 5.92 6.40
C ASP A 175 1.27 6.60 7.66
N LEU A 176 0.51 6.50 8.75
CA LEU A 176 0.85 7.00 10.08
C LEU A 176 0.67 5.92 11.12
N MET A 177 1.50 5.96 12.14
CA MET A 177 1.45 5.03 13.26
C MET A 177 1.08 5.75 14.55
N PHE A 178 0.36 5.06 15.45
CA PHE A 178 0.14 5.46 16.83
C PHE A 178 0.58 4.39 17.81
N GLY A 179 0.66 4.75 19.09
CA GLY A 179 1.23 3.85 20.11
C GLY A 179 2.74 3.70 19.98
N LEU A 180 3.42 4.67 19.36
CA LEU A 180 4.86 4.68 19.16
C LEU A 180 5.63 4.73 20.49
N PRO A 181 6.89 4.28 20.52
CA PRO A 181 7.72 4.34 21.73
C PRO A 181 7.73 5.74 22.36
N ASN A 182 7.34 5.82 23.62
CA ASN A 182 7.21 7.08 24.40
C ASN A 182 6.24 8.13 23.80
N GLN A 183 5.37 7.75 22.88
CA GLN A 183 4.39 8.68 22.29
C GLN A 183 3.40 9.17 23.35
N THR A 184 3.12 10.46 23.32
CA THR A 184 2.09 11.11 24.15
C THR A 184 0.84 11.40 23.31
N MET A 185 -0.30 11.67 23.99
CA MET A 185 -1.52 12.15 23.33
C MET A 185 -1.23 13.38 22.45
N ALA A 186 -0.49 14.34 22.99
CA ALA A 186 -0.19 15.58 22.27
C ALA A 186 0.63 15.33 20.99
N SER A 187 1.65 14.46 21.04
CA SER A 187 2.46 14.14 19.85
C SER A 187 1.68 13.35 18.83
N ALA A 188 0.82 12.42 19.24
CA ALA A 188 -0.04 11.67 18.33
C ALA A 188 -1.04 12.57 17.58
N LEU A 189 -1.70 13.48 18.30
CA LEU A 189 -2.61 14.45 17.69
C LEU A 189 -1.89 15.47 16.80
N ALA A 190 -0.64 15.83 17.11
CA ALA A 190 0.18 16.67 16.25
C ALA A 190 0.52 15.98 14.92
N ASP A 191 0.80 14.66 14.93
CA ASP A 191 1.02 13.87 13.71
C ASP A 191 -0.24 13.85 12.85
N VAL A 192 -1.40 13.56 13.45
CA VAL A 192 -2.69 13.52 12.73
C VAL A 192 -3.03 14.90 12.16
N THR A 193 -2.82 15.97 12.93
CA THR A 193 -3.05 17.35 12.47
C THR A 193 -2.15 17.68 11.27
N SER A 194 -0.86 17.35 11.36
CA SER A 194 0.09 17.57 10.26
C SER A 194 -0.34 16.83 8.99
N ALA A 195 -0.84 15.59 9.12
CA ALA A 195 -1.36 14.84 7.99
C ALA A 195 -2.61 15.48 7.38
N ILE A 196 -3.56 15.94 8.22
CA ILE A 196 -4.78 16.60 7.78
C ILE A 196 -4.47 17.91 7.03
N ASP A 197 -3.52 18.71 7.52
CA ASP A 197 -3.09 19.98 6.91
C ASP A 197 -2.47 19.77 5.54
N LEU A 198 -1.84 18.62 5.34
CA LEU A 198 -1.33 18.19 4.02
C LEU A 198 -2.45 17.75 3.06
N ALA A 199 -3.71 17.72 3.52
CA ALA A 199 -4.90 17.43 2.73
C ALA A 199 -4.77 16.22 1.78
N PRO A 200 -4.33 15.03 2.23
CA PRO A 200 -4.35 13.83 1.41
C PRO A 200 -5.81 13.39 1.19
N THR A 201 -6.02 12.50 0.24
CA THR A 201 -7.33 11.87 0.03
C THR A 201 -7.56 10.68 0.96
N HIS A 202 -6.49 10.12 1.50
CA HIS A 202 -6.53 8.91 2.31
C HIS A 202 -5.45 8.95 3.41
N ILE A 203 -5.75 8.37 4.56
CA ILE A 203 -4.81 8.18 5.67
C ILE A 203 -4.96 6.74 6.17
N SER A 204 -3.84 6.00 6.19
CA SER A 204 -3.73 4.74 6.94
C SER A 204 -3.20 5.08 8.33
N TYR A 205 -3.99 4.84 9.37
CA TYR A 205 -3.63 5.14 10.75
C TYR A 205 -3.71 3.88 11.58
N TYR A 206 -2.55 3.26 11.86
CA TYR A 206 -2.47 1.94 12.46
C TYR A 206 -1.59 1.91 13.70
N GLN A 207 -1.94 1.00 14.62
CA GLN A 207 -1.21 0.84 15.87
C GLN A 207 0.16 0.25 15.62
N PHE A 208 1.19 0.81 16.26
CA PHE A 208 2.49 0.19 16.35
C PHE A 208 2.41 -1.08 17.21
N THR A 209 2.91 -2.17 16.68
CA THR A 209 2.99 -3.49 17.34
C THR A 209 4.42 -4.02 17.30
N ILE A 210 4.79 -4.83 18.29
CA ILE A 210 6.09 -5.51 18.33
C ILE A 210 5.91 -6.89 17.71
N GLU A 211 6.32 -7.01 16.47
CA GLU A 211 6.13 -8.23 15.70
C GLU A 211 7.24 -9.26 15.93
N PRO A 212 6.92 -10.57 15.82
CA PRO A 212 7.89 -11.65 15.88
C PRO A 212 9.04 -11.47 14.89
N ASN A 213 10.22 -12.00 15.24
CA ASN A 213 11.43 -11.99 14.40
C ASN A 213 11.98 -10.59 14.06
N THR A 214 11.58 -9.56 14.80
CA THR A 214 12.08 -8.19 14.64
C THR A 214 13.16 -7.86 15.67
N PHE A 215 13.93 -6.79 15.40
CA PHE A 215 14.89 -6.28 16.37
C PHE A 215 14.19 -5.79 17.64
N PHE A 216 13.01 -5.16 17.51
CA PHE A 216 12.24 -4.68 18.63
C PHE A 216 11.61 -5.79 19.48
N GLN A 217 11.36 -6.98 18.92
CA GLN A 217 11.00 -8.14 19.74
C GLN A 217 12.16 -8.54 20.67
N LYS A 218 13.38 -8.51 20.15
CA LYS A 218 14.57 -8.85 20.94
C LYS A 218 14.96 -7.77 21.94
N TYR A 219 14.75 -6.51 21.57
CA TYR A 219 15.09 -5.33 22.38
C TYR A 219 13.90 -4.37 22.37
N PRO A 220 12.84 -4.68 23.15
CA PRO A 220 11.60 -3.93 23.09
C PRO A 220 11.77 -2.50 23.60
N PRO A 221 11.32 -1.50 22.84
CA PRO A 221 11.27 -0.14 23.33
C PRO A 221 10.15 0.01 24.36
N ARG A 222 10.23 1.07 25.17
CA ARG A 222 9.14 1.40 26.10
C ARG A 222 7.93 1.95 25.33
N LEU A 223 6.80 1.24 25.39
CA LEU A 223 5.54 1.66 24.80
C LEU A 223 4.66 2.41 25.82
N PRO A 224 3.72 3.25 25.35
CA PRO A 224 2.65 3.77 26.20
C PRO A 224 1.81 2.63 26.80
N HIS A 225 1.15 2.87 27.93
CA HIS A 225 0.21 1.93 28.50
C HIS A 225 -1.02 1.76 27.59
N GLU A 226 -1.67 0.61 27.70
CA GLU A 226 -2.80 0.24 26.85
C GLU A 226 -3.92 1.29 26.88
N GLU A 227 -4.28 1.78 28.07
CA GLU A 227 -5.31 2.83 28.23
C GLU A 227 -4.93 4.13 27.48
N ALA A 228 -3.63 4.48 27.48
CA ALA A 228 -3.15 5.65 26.75
C ALA A 228 -3.21 5.41 25.22
N ILE A 229 -2.87 4.21 24.74
CA ILE A 229 -3.00 3.84 23.33
C ILE A 229 -4.46 3.92 22.88
N TRP A 230 -5.40 3.37 23.67
CA TRP A 230 -6.83 3.45 23.40
C TRP A 230 -7.34 4.89 23.36
N ALA A 231 -6.89 5.72 24.31
CA ALA A 231 -7.25 7.13 24.33
C ALA A 231 -6.72 7.87 23.09
N ILE A 232 -5.46 7.64 22.69
CA ILE A 232 -4.84 8.18 21.48
C ILE A 232 -5.66 7.79 20.25
N GLN A 233 -6.02 6.52 20.12
CA GLN A 233 -6.82 6.04 18.99
C GLN A 233 -8.15 6.78 18.89
N ARG A 234 -8.92 6.83 19.96
CA ARG A 234 -10.24 7.50 19.97
C ARG A 234 -10.16 8.97 19.62
N GLU A 235 -9.25 9.71 20.26
CA GLU A 235 -9.11 11.14 19.99
C GLU A 235 -8.64 11.43 18.56
N SER A 236 -7.73 10.60 18.03
CA SER A 236 -7.28 10.68 16.65
C SER A 236 -8.40 10.37 15.65
N GLN A 237 -9.20 9.35 15.91
CA GLN A 237 -10.38 9.01 15.10
C GLN A 237 -11.41 10.15 15.10
N ALA A 238 -11.67 10.74 16.25
CA ALA A 238 -12.57 11.90 16.36
C ALA A 238 -12.02 13.10 15.55
N LEU A 239 -10.71 13.35 15.61
CA LEU A 239 -10.06 14.41 14.86
C LEU A 239 -10.14 14.17 13.35
N LEU A 240 -9.86 12.94 12.88
CA LEU A 240 -9.97 12.55 11.47
C LEU A 240 -11.42 12.71 10.97
N SER A 241 -12.39 12.20 11.72
CA SER A 241 -13.81 12.30 11.38
C SER A 241 -14.28 13.75 11.28
N LYS A 242 -13.91 14.61 12.24
CA LYS A 242 -14.21 16.06 12.24
C LYS A 242 -13.67 16.76 10.98
N ASN A 243 -12.59 16.24 10.39
CA ASN A 243 -11.97 16.78 9.20
C ASN A 243 -12.36 16.04 7.89
N GLY A 244 -13.47 15.30 7.93
CA GLY A 244 -14.09 14.70 6.75
C GLY A 244 -13.44 13.39 6.27
N PHE A 245 -12.62 12.75 7.10
CA PHE A 245 -12.13 11.40 6.85
C PHE A 245 -13.09 10.38 7.46
N VAL A 246 -13.58 9.46 6.64
CA VAL A 246 -14.47 8.37 7.04
C VAL A 246 -13.66 7.10 7.16
N GLN A 247 -13.73 6.45 8.32
CA GLN A 247 -13.15 5.12 8.50
C GLN A 247 -13.97 4.11 7.71
N TYR A 248 -13.33 3.27 6.87
CA TYR A 248 -14.02 2.27 6.06
C TYR A 248 -13.50 0.84 6.31
N GLU A 249 -12.36 0.72 6.98
CA GLU A 249 -11.81 -0.55 7.49
C GLU A 249 -11.01 -0.28 8.76
N VAL A 250 -10.35 -1.29 9.35
CA VAL A 250 -9.74 -1.23 10.70
C VAL A 250 -8.79 -0.04 10.88
N SER A 251 -7.98 0.28 9.86
CA SER A 251 -6.91 1.29 9.95
C SER A 251 -6.95 2.35 8.84
N ALA A 252 -7.94 2.33 7.96
CA ALA A 252 -7.97 3.21 6.81
C ALA A 252 -9.12 4.22 6.84
N TYR A 253 -8.77 5.45 6.49
CA TYR A 253 -9.65 6.63 6.52
C TYR A 253 -9.57 7.34 5.18
N ALA A 254 -10.71 7.58 4.54
CA ALA A 254 -10.76 8.21 3.22
C ALA A 254 -11.69 9.42 3.20
N ARG A 255 -11.41 10.37 2.30
CA ARG A 255 -12.31 11.45 1.93
C ARG A 255 -13.04 11.09 0.63
N GLY A 256 -14.34 11.33 0.60
CA GLY A 256 -15.16 11.04 -0.58
C GLY A 256 -15.09 9.57 -0.99
N GLN A 257 -14.74 9.30 -2.25
CA GLN A 257 -14.64 7.96 -2.83
C GLN A 257 -13.19 7.43 -2.90
N ALA A 258 -12.24 8.05 -2.17
CA ALA A 258 -10.82 7.73 -2.26
C ALA A 258 -10.41 6.50 -1.39
N MET A 259 -11.33 5.57 -1.14
CA MET A 259 -11.00 4.29 -0.50
C MET A 259 -10.02 3.49 -1.36
N CYS A 260 -9.08 2.80 -0.74
CA CYS A 260 -8.16 1.90 -1.45
C CYS A 260 -8.93 0.65 -1.93
N ARG A 261 -9.17 0.55 -3.23
CA ARG A 261 -9.93 -0.55 -3.83
C ARG A 261 -9.21 -1.89 -3.67
N HIS A 262 -7.88 -1.86 -3.68
CA HIS A 262 -7.07 -3.07 -3.46
C HIS A 262 -7.29 -3.62 -2.04
N ASN A 263 -7.29 -2.76 -1.01
CA ASN A 263 -7.56 -3.18 0.37
C ASN A 263 -9.01 -3.66 0.55
N LEU A 264 -9.98 -2.95 -0.05
CA LEU A 264 -11.37 -3.37 -0.02
C LEU A 264 -11.56 -4.77 -0.62
N ASN A 265 -10.85 -5.09 -1.71
CA ASN A 265 -10.91 -6.42 -2.30
C ASN A 265 -10.53 -7.52 -1.30
N TYR A 266 -9.54 -7.28 -0.41
CA TYR A 266 -9.21 -8.23 0.68
C TYR A 266 -10.33 -8.33 1.71
N TRP A 267 -10.88 -7.20 2.15
CA TRP A 267 -11.95 -7.17 3.16
C TRP A 267 -13.25 -7.79 2.65
N GLU A 268 -13.52 -7.71 1.36
CA GLU A 268 -14.69 -8.30 0.69
C GLU A 268 -14.44 -9.73 0.20
N PHE A 269 -13.32 -10.34 0.60
CA PHE A 269 -12.91 -11.69 0.24
C PHE A 269 -12.75 -11.93 -1.28
N GLY A 270 -12.45 -10.89 -2.04
CA GLY A 270 -12.12 -10.96 -3.45
C GLY A 270 -10.86 -11.80 -3.72
N ASP A 271 -10.64 -12.14 -4.98
CA ASP A 271 -9.46 -12.87 -5.40
C ASP A 271 -8.29 -11.93 -5.63
N TYR A 272 -7.10 -12.44 -5.38
CA TYR A 272 -5.87 -11.74 -5.71
C TYR A 272 -4.76 -12.69 -6.11
N MET A 273 -4.04 -12.31 -7.15
CA MET A 273 -2.80 -12.93 -7.59
C MET A 273 -1.64 -12.19 -6.94
N GLY A 274 -0.68 -12.92 -6.41
CA GLY A 274 0.56 -12.33 -5.91
C GLY A 274 1.75 -12.77 -6.77
N ILE A 275 2.59 -11.84 -7.20
CA ILE A 275 3.84 -12.11 -7.89
C ILE A 275 5.03 -11.50 -7.17
N GLY A 276 6.19 -12.11 -7.35
CA GLY A 276 7.44 -11.71 -6.69
C GLY A 276 7.73 -12.48 -5.42
N ALA A 277 8.99 -12.41 -4.98
CA ALA A 277 9.53 -13.23 -3.90
C ALA A 277 8.88 -12.92 -2.55
N GLY A 278 8.05 -13.83 -2.04
CA GLY A 278 7.32 -13.69 -0.77
C GLY A 278 5.92 -13.10 -0.90
N SER A 279 5.41 -12.94 -2.12
CA SER A 279 4.01 -12.61 -2.34
C SER A 279 3.09 -13.79 -1.98
N HIS A 280 1.84 -13.48 -1.67
CA HIS A 280 0.77 -14.43 -1.46
C HIS A 280 -0.33 -14.21 -2.48
N GLY A 281 -1.08 -15.26 -2.81
CA GLY A 281 -2.25 -15.21 -3.65
C GLY A 281 -3.41 -16.01 -3.06
N LYS A 282 -4.63 -15.64 -3.44
CA LYS A 282 -5.85 -16.38 -3.14
C LYS A 282 -6.74 -16.35 -4.37
N LEU A 283 -7.01 -17.47 -4.96
CA LEU A 283 -7.93 -17.63 -6.08
C LEU A 283 -9.04 -18.61 -5.71
N THR A 284 -10.27 -18.22 -5.97
CA THR A 284 -11.44 -19.08 -5.77
C THR A 284 -11.50 -20.11 -6.90
N GLU A 285 -11.52 -21.39 -6.55
CA GLU A 285 -11.77 -22.49 -7.49
C GLU A 285 -13.29 -22.58 -7.77
N HIS A 286 -13.65 -22.73 -9.04
CA HIS A 286 -15.04 -22.86 -9.52
C HIS A 286 -15.35 -24.27 -9.96
#